data_4513e3c0154f0160bbcea0dbda911097
#
_entry.id   4513e3c0154f0160bbcea0dbda911097
#
_cell.length_a   1.000
_cell.length_b   1.000
_cell.length_c   1.000
_cell.angle_alpha   90.00
_cell.angle_beta   90.00
_cell.angle_gamma   90.00
#
_symmetry.space_group_name_H-M   'P 1'
#
loop_
_entity.id
_entity.type
_entity.pdbx_description
1 polymer ?
#
loop_
_entity_poly.entity_id
_entity_poly.type
_entity_poly.pdbx_seq_one_letter_code
_entity_poly.pdbx_strand_id
1 'polypeptide(L)'
;HHTFLHENMTDLFRAFRYDAHPMGMLISALAFMSTLHKEATQVEDATVRLKQVYRMLGKLPTVAAFAYRTRIGRPFNYPRSDLGYAENFLYMLDYMQQSNYEVNPVLAKALDVLFILHADHEQNASTSVMRSIGSAHADPYSAMAGAAAALFGPRHGGANEAVIKMLTEIGDAKNVPTYVERVKKGEFRLMGFGHRVYKNYDPRAKIIKKIAYDVFGVTGSNPLIDVAVAMEEVALNDEYFVARKLYPNVDFYSGIIYQAMRFPPDMFTVLFTLGR
;
A
#
# COMPACT_ATOMS: atom_id res chain seq x y z
N HIS A 1 20.50 -6.55 6.67
CA HIS A 1 20.84 -7.41 7.79
C HIS A 1 19.65 -7.85 8.68
N HIS A 2 18.48 -7.18 8.61
CA HIS A 2 17.33 -7.47 9.49
C HIS A 2 16.12 -8.05 8.75
N THR A 3 16.30 -8.64 7.58
CA THR A 3 15.21 -9.06 6.69
C THR A 3 14.57 -10.39 7.09
N PHE A 4 15.31 -11.28 7.75
CA PHE A 4 14.80 -12.57 8.19
C PHE A 4 13.89 -12.46 9.42
N LEU A 5 12.83 -13.25 9.43
CA LEU A 5 11.92 -13.37 10.56
C LEU A 5 12.37 -14.46 11.53
N HIS A 6 11.95 -14.36 12.78
CA HIS A 6 12.09 -15.43 13.77
C HIS A 6 11.16 -16.59 13.41
N GLU A 7 11.55 -17.84 13.70
CA GLU A 7 10.74 -19.03 13.39
C GLU A 7 9.32 -18.95 13.97
N ASN A 8 9.15 -18.43 15.17
CA ASN A 8 7.82 -18.23 15.77
C ASN A 8 6.92 -17.32 14.93
N MET A 9 7.48 -16.44 14.10
CA MET A 9 6.69 -15.67 13.13
C MET A 9 6.10 -16.57 12.03
N THR A 10 6.85 -17.59 11.62
CA THR A 10 6.37 -18.60 10.66
C THR A 10 5.19 -19.38 11.25
N ASP A 11 5.26 -19.75 12.51
CA ASP A 11 4.19 -20.45 13.23
C ASP A 11 2.96 -19.55 13.40
N LEU A 12 3.19 -18.26 13.71
CA LEU A 12 2.10 -17.26 13.74
C LEU A 12 1.36 -17.22 12.40
N PHE A 13 2.09 -17.15 11.27
CA PHE A 13 1.46 -17.10 9.94
C PHE A 13 0.72 -18.39 9.59
N ARG A 14 1.20 -19.55 10.04
CA ARG A 14 0.50 -20.84 9.88
C ARG A 14 -0.78 -20.96 10.70
N ALA A 15 -0.90 -20.21 11.79
CA ALA A 15 -2.09 -20.18 12.64
C ALA A 15 -3.25 -19.34 12.07
N PHE A 16 -3.00 -18.46 11.11
CA PHE A 16 -4.07 -17.70 10.48
C PHE A 16 -4.94 -18.58 9.58
N ARG A 17 -6.22 -18.26 9.53
CA ARG A 17 -7.13 -18.86 8.56
C ARG A 17 -6.71 -18.46 7.14
N TYR A 18 -6.97 -19.35 6.19
CA TYR A 18 -6.66 -19.11 4.76
C TYR A 18 -7.39 -17.89 4.16
N ASP A 19 -8.54 -17.50 4.73
CA ASP A 19 -9.35 -16.36 4.31
C ASP A 19 -9.10 -15.09 5.14
N ALA A 20 -8.11 -15.10 6.04
CA ALA A 20 -7.76 -13.94 6.83
C ALA A 20 -7.24 -12.79 5.94
N HIS A 21 -7.67 -11.57 6.26
CA HIS A 21 -7.25 -10.40 5.51
C HIS A 21 -5.76 -10.10 5.73
N PRO A 22 -4.94 -9.87 4.67
CA PRO A 22 -3.50 -9.64 4.81
C PRO A 22 -3.13 -8.50 5.75
N MET A 23 -3.91 -7.42 5.81
CA MET A 23 -3.69 -6.35 6.79
C MET A 23 -3.89 -6.82 8.24
N GLY A 24 -4.87 -7.68 8.50
CA GLY A 24 -5.04 -8.28 9.83
C GLY A 24 -3.85 -9.13 10.23
N MET A 25 -3.32 -9.92 9.31
CA MET A 25 -2.09 -10.70 9.52
C MET A 25 -0.90 -9.78 9.80
N LEU A 26 -0.73 -8.70 9.01
CA LEU A 26 0.37 -7.75 9.17
C LEU A 26 0.30 -7.02 10.53
N ILE A 27 -0.86 -6.53 10.94
CA ILE A 27 -1.07 -5.89 12.25
C ILE A 27 -0.72 -6.85 13.38
N SER A 28 -1.21 -8.09 13.31
CA SER A 28 -0.92 -9.12 14.31
C SER A 28 0.57 -9.47 14.36
N ALA A 29 1.22 -9.56 13.20
CA ALA A 29 2.65 -9.82 13.11
C ALA A 29 3.50 -8.68 13.69
N LEU A 30 3.12 -7.42 13.44
CA LEU A 30 3.76 -6.26 14.04
C LEU A 30 3.65 -6.29 15.57
N ALA A 31 2.45 -6.53 16.10
CA ALA A 31 2.25 -6.65 17.53
C ALA A 31 3.03 -7.85 18.14
N PHE A 32 3.06 -8.98 17.44
CA PHE A 32 3.80 -10.16 17.88
C PHE A 32 5.31 -9.92 17.97
N MET A 33 5.88 -9.09 17.06
CA MET A 33 7.31 -8.74 17.12
C MET A 33 7.73 -8.05 18.42
N SER A 34 6.82 -7.39 19.14
CA SER A 34 7.12 -6.81 20.46
C SER A 34 7.57 -7.88 21.47
N THR A 35 7.03 -9.09 21.37
CA THR A 35 7.38 -10.22 22.25
C THR A 35 8.73 -10.85 21.93
N LEU A 36 9.25 -10.64 20.73
CA LEU A 36 10.52 -11.22 20.26
C LEU A 36 11.74 -10.34 20.54
N HIS A 37 11.51 -9.05 20.83
CA HIS A 37 12.57 -8.06 21.01
C HIS A 37 12.43 -7.34 22.35
N LYS A 38 12.77 -8.06 23.45
CA LYS A 38 12.62 -7.57 24.83
C LYS A 38 13.27 -6.20 25.07
N GLU A 39 14.43 -5.94 24.42
CA GLU A 39 15.14 -4.66 24.54
C GLU A 39 14.37 -3.49 23.90
N ALA A 40 13.37 -3.75 23.08
CA ALA A 40 12.56 -2.70 22.45
C ALA A 40 11.80 -1.82 23.44
N THR A 41 11.62 -2.27 24.68
CA THR A 41 11.03 -1.49 25.77
C THR A 41 11.96 -0.38 26.31
N GLN A 42 13.25 -0.44 25.98
CA GLN A 42 14.23 0.60 26.37
C GLN A 42 14.15 1.79 25.42
N VAL A 43 12.98 2.44 25.36
CA VAL A 43 12.67 3.50 24.42
C VAL A 43 13.44 4.81 24.64
N GLU A 44 14.01 5.00 25.83
CA GLU A 44 14.86 6.15 26.15
C GLU A 44 16.25 6.07 25.47
N ASP A 45 16.76 4.85 25.24
CA ASP A 45 18.03 4.65 24.56
C ASP A 45 17.91 4.88 23.04
N ALA A 46 18.57 5.92 22.53
CA ALA A 46 18.53 6.28 21.12
C ALA A 46 19.11 5.18 20.21
N THR A 47 20.11 4.44 20.67
CA THR A 47 20.73 3.34 19.91
C THR A 47 19.78 2.17 19.79
N VAL A 48 19.10 1.82 20.89
CA VAL A 48 18.08 0.79 20.89
C VAL A 48 16.92 1.18 19.98
N ARG A 49 16.41 2.41 20.07
CA ARG A 49 15.34 2.90 19.18
C ARG A 49 15.73 2.77 17.70
N LEU A 50 16.89 3.26 17.32
CA LEU A 50 17.37 3.20 15.94
C LEU A 50 17.49 1.76 15.44
N LYS A 51 17.96 0.84 16.27
CA LYS A 51 18.02 -0.59 15.97
C LYS A 51 16.63 -1.17 15.69
N GLN A 52 15.59 -0.78 16.46
CA GLN A 52 14.23 -1.24 16.20
C GLN A 52 13.69 -0.68 14.87
N VAL A 53 14.00 0.57 14.53
CA VAL A 53 13.63 1.15 13.23
C VAL A 53 14.23 0.33 12.09
N TYR A 54 15.52 0.02 12.13
CA TYR A 54 16.17 -0.82 11.11
C TYR A 54 15.57 -2.23 11.03
N ARG A 55 15.20 -2.81 12.17
CA ARG A 55 14.52 -4.12 12.20
C ARG A 55 13.14 -4.07 11.55
N MET A 56 12.33 -3.05 11.86
CA MET A 56 11.01 -2.89 11.27
C MET A 56 11.11 -2.69 9.76
N LEU A 57 11.92 -1.75 9.31
CA LEU A 57 12.14 -1.51 7.88
C LEU A 57 12.63 -2.77 7.14
N GLY A 58 13.59 -3.49 7.73
CA GLY A 58 14.13 -4.70 7.10
C GLY A 58 13.14 -5.88 7.08
N LYS A 59 12.32 -6.06 8.14
CA LYS A 59 11.40 -7.20 8.27
C LYS A 59 10.06 -7.00 7.58
N LEU A 60 9.62 -5.76 7.43
CA LEU A 60 8.26 -5.46 6.97
C LEU A 60 7.94 -6.05 5.58
N PRO A 61 8.83 -6.01 4.57
CA PRO A 61 8.59 -6.69 3.30
C PRO A 61 8.41 -8.19 3.44
N THR A 62 9.17 -8.84 4.32
CA THR A 62 9.07 -10.28 4.57
C THR A 62 7.74 -10.61 5.26
N VAL A 63 7.33 -9.82 6.25
CA VAL A 63 6.01 -9.94 6.91
C VAL A 63 4.88 -9.83 5.90
N ALA A 64 4.94 -8.81 5.03
CA ALA A 64 3.93 -8.59 3.99
C ALA A 64 3.89 -9.73 2.96
N ALA A 65 5.06 -10.23 2.55
CA ALA A 65 5.16 -11.37 1.65
C ALA A 65 4.61 -12.67 2.28
N PHE A 66 4.88 -12.90 3.57
CA PHE A 66 4.32 -14.05 4.29
C PHE A 66 2.81 -13.96 4.41
N ALA A 67 2.25 -12.77 4.69
CA ALA A 67 0.80 -12.55 4.69
C ALA A 67 0.18 -12.90 3.33
N TYR A 68 0.78 -12.44 2.24
CA TYR A 68 0.33 -12.76 0.90
C TYR A 68 0.40 -14.27 0.59
N ARG A 69 1.53 -14.91 0.89
CA ARG A 69 1.72 -16.33 0.61
C ARG A 69 0.82 -17.22 1.46
N THR A 70 0.56 -16.85 2.71
CA THR A 70 -0.45 -17.51 3.55
C THR A 70 -1.83 -17.43 2.88
N ARG A 71 -2.22 -16.24 2.41
CA ARG A 71 -3.50 -15.99 1.76
C ARG A 71 -3.73 -16.86 0.51
N ILE A 72 -2.68 -17.14 -0.25
CA ILE A 72 -2.76 -17.95 -1.47
C ILE A 72 -2.32 -19.41 -1.27
N GLY A 73 -2.06 -19.83 -0.03
CA GLY A 73 -1.69 -21.21 0.32
C GLY A 73 -0.34 -21.68 -0.28
N ARG A 74 0.64 -20.78 -0.41
CA ARG A 74 1.97 -21.11 -0.94
C ARG A 74 3.05 -21.14 0.14
N PRO A 75 4.11 -21.94 -0.02
CA PRO A 75 5.26 -21.94 0.88
C PRO A 75 5.91 -20.57 0.96
N PHE A 76 6.51 -20.23 2.10
CA PHE A 76 7.21 -18.96 2.27
C PHE A 76 8.51 -18.92 1.47
N ASN A 77 8.78 -17.77 0.85
CA ASN A 77 10.07 -17.44 0.29
C ASN A 77 10.81 -16.51 1.24
N TYR A 78 12.08 -16.76 1.44
CA TYR A 78 12.92 -15.93 2.28
C TYR A 78 13.65 -14.87 1.45
N PRO A 79 13.99 -13.74 2.08
CA PRO A 79 14.65 -12.63 1.38
C PRO A 79 16.06 -13.01 0.92
N ARG A 80 16.49 -12.44 -0.20
CA ARG A 80 17.85 -12.50 -0.72
C ARG A 80 18.63 -11.25 -0.30
N SER A 81 19.92 -11.39 -0.05
CA SER A 81 20.79 -10.27 0.38
C SER A 81 21.29 -9.40 -0.76
N ASP A 82 21.17 -9.88 -2.00
CA ASP A 82 21.63 -9.22 -3.22
C ASP A 82 20.55 -8.38 -3.92
N LEU A 83 19.30 -8.43 -3.44
CA LEU A 83 18.18 -7.69 -4.01
C LEU A 83 17.85 -6.43 -3.22
N GLY A 84 17.38 -5.39 -3.93
CA GLY A 84 16.85 -4.16 -3.34
C GLY A 84 15.52 -4.39 -2.61
N TYR A 85 14.99 -3.33 -1.98
CA TYR A 85 13.80 -3.43 -1.10
C TYR A 85 12.55 -3.91 -1.84
N ALA A 86 12.14 -3.21 -2.90
CA ALA A 86 10.96 -3.58 -3.69
C ALA A 86 11.21 -4.84 -4.52
N GLU A 87 12.41 -4.99 -5.05
CA GLU A 87 12.80 -6.18 -5.81
C GLU A 87 12.73 -7.44 -4.95
N ASN A 88 13.25 -7.37 -3.73
CA ASN A 88 13.21 -8.47 -2.77
C ASN A 88 11.77 -8.83 -2.35
N PHE A 89 10.92 -7.81 -2.18
CA PHE A 89 9.51 -8.04 -1.91
C PHE A 89 8.83 -8.79 -3.05
N LEU A 90 9.00 -8.35 -4.32
CA LEU A 90 8.44 -9.04 -5.49
C LEU A 90 8.99 -10.45 -5.62
N TYR A 91 10.30 -10.64 -5.39
CA TYR A 91 10.91 -11.97 -5.35
C TYR A 91 10.23 -12.90 -4.34
N MET A 92 10.03 -12.44 -3.13
CA MET A 92 9.39 -13.26 -2.08
C MET A 92 7.93 -13.59 -2.40
N LEU A 93 7.23 -12.74 -3.15
CA LEU A 93 5.85 -13.01 -3.56
C LEU A 93 5.76 -14.12 -4.61
N ASP A 94 6.56 -14.02 -5.67
CA ASP A 94 6.32 -14.74 -6.92
C ASP A 94 7.29 -15.90 -7.18
N TYR A 95 8.46 -15.90 -6.54
CA TYR A 95 9.43 -16.96 -6.76
C TYR A 95 8.84 -18.34 -6.44
N MET A 96 9.05 -19.26 -7.40
CA MET A 96 8.73 -20.69 -7.27
C MET A 96 9.99 -21.49 -7.60
N GLN A 97 10.33 -22.46 -6.76
CA GLN A 97 11.56 -23.24 -6.86
C GLN A 97 11.76 -23.94 -8.24
N GLN A 98 10.66 -24.21 -8.96
CA GLN A 98 10.71 -24.84 -10.27
C GLN A 98 10.78 -23.83 -11.43
N SER A 99 10.84 -22.54 -11.16
CA SER A 99 10.86 -21.50 -12.19
C SER A 99 12.17 -20.71 -12.17
N ASN A 100 12.65 -20.35 -13.34
CA ASN A 100 13.72 -19.35 -13.51
C ASN A 100 13.12 -17.94 -13.33
N TYR A 101 12.53 -17.66 -12.16
CA TYR A 101 11.90 -16.39 -11.90
C TYR A 101 12.97 -15.31 -11.65
N GLU A 102 12.92 -14.29 -12.47
CA GLU A 102 13.67 -13.04 -12.29
C GLU A 102 12.69 -11.88 -12.10
N VAL A 103 13.01 -11.00 -11.16
CA VAL A 103 12.18 -9.82 -10.91
C VAL A 103 12.32 -8.85 -12.09
N ASN A 104 11.18 -8.44 -12.65
CA ASN A 104 11.19 -7.44 -13.70
C ASN A 104 11.61 -6.08 -13.13
N PRO A 105 12.70 -5.46 -13.66
CA PRO A 105 13.23 -4.22 -13.10
C PRO A 105 12.29 -3.01 -13.24
N VAL A 106 11.41 -3.01 -14.25
CA VAL A 106 10.40 -1.96 -14.42
C VAL A 106 9.37 -2.03 -13.29
N LEU A 107 8.91 -3.24 -12.94
CA LEU A 107 7.97 -3.45 -11.85
C LEU A 107 8.59 -3.13 -10.48
N ALA A 108 9.85 -3.54 -10.25
CA ALA A 108 10.58 -3.21 -9.04
C ALA A 108 10.74 -1.69 -8.88
N LYS A 109 11.13 -1.00 -9.96
CA LYS A 109 11.26 0.47 -9.97
C LYS A 109 9.92 1.17 -9.74
N ALA A 110 8.85 0.68 -10.35
CA ALA A 110 7.50 1.22 -10.16
C ALA A 110 7.08 1.13 -8.70
N LEU A 111 7.31 -0.02 -8.07
CA LEU A 111 6.96 -0.25 -6.67
C LEU A 111 7.80 0.61 -5.72
N ASP A 112 9.10 0.77 -5.96
CA ASP A 112 9.97 1.68 -5.21
C ASP A 112 9.45 3.12 -5.25
N VAL A 113 9.10 3.62 -6.44
CA VAL A 113 8.54 4.97 -6.59
C VAL A 113 7.22 5.10 -5.85
N LEU A 114 6.34 4.09 -5.94
CA LEU A 114 5.08 4.09 -5.20
C LEU A 114 5.31 4.14 -3.70
N PHE A 115 6.25 3.37 -3.15
CA PHE A 115 6.60 3.41 -1.73
C PHE A 115 7.09 4.80 -1.31
N ILE A 116 7.96 5.43 -2.10
CA ILE A 116 8.43 6.80 -1.84
C ILE A 116 7.27 7.81 -1.83
N LEU A 117 6.36 7.73 -2.81
CA LEU A 117 5.23 8.66 -2.93
C LEU A 117 4.19 8.50 -1.82
N HIS A 118 4.15 7.33 -1.16
CA HIS A 118 3.29 7.04 -0.03
C HIS A 118 3.97 7.21 1.33
N ALA A 119 5.29 7.45 1.38
CA ALA A 119 6.08 7.39 2.61
C ALA A 119 5.65 8.41 3.67
N ASP A 120 5.34 9.63 3.27
CA ASP A 120 4.97 10.70 4.21
C ASP A 120 3.76 11.49 3.73
N HIS A 121 2.97 11.93 4.68
CA HIS A 121 1.84 12.82 4.47
C HIS A 121 1.50 13.60 5.75
N GLU A 122 2.51 14.17 6.38
CA GLU A 122 2.39 14.94 7.62
C GLU A 122 1.70 14.14 8.76
N GLN A 123 0.90 14.84 9.57
CA GLN A 123 0.14 14.30 10.70
C GLN A 123 -1.16 13.61 10.21
N ASN A 124 -1.03 12.55 9.41
CA ASN A 124 -2.17 11.71 9.06
C ASN A 124 -2.63 10.83 10.24
N ALA A 125 -3.75 10.12 10.09
CA ALA A 125 -4.34 9.36 11.18
C ALA A 125 -3.39 8.29 11.75
N SER A 126 -2.69 7.52 10.91
CA SER A 126 -1.75 6.50 11.39
C SER A 126 -0.54 7.10 12.10
N THR A 127 0.02 8.21 11.60
CA THR A 127 1.09 8.96 12.27
C THR A 127 0.64 9.48 13.63
N SER A 128 -0.57 10.03 13.72
CA SER A 128 -1.13 10.54 14.98
C SER A 128 -1.33 9.43 16.01
N VAL A 129 -1.85 8.26 15.58
CA VAL A 129 -2.01 7.09 16.46
C VAL A 129 -0.65 6.59 16.95
N MET A 130 0.36 6.46 16.04
CA MET A 130 1.70 6.05 16.43
C MET A 130 2.31 6.97 17.46
N ARG A 131 2.19 8.29 17.27
CA ARG A 131 2.69 9.30 18.23
C ARG A 131 1.95 9.24 19.56
N SER A 132 0.63 9.02 19.52
CA SER A 132 -0.18 8.89 20.74
C SER A 132 0.24 7.68 21.56
N ILE A 133 0.41 6.51 20.95
CA ILE A 133 0.89 5.30 21.64
C ILE A 133 2.33 5.49 22.10
N GLY A 134 3.20 6.05 21.28
CA GLY A 134 4.60 6.32 21.60
C GLY A 134 4.77 7.33 22.75
N SER A 135 3.82 8.26 22.95
CA SER A 135 3.84 9.20 24.07
C SER A 135 3.68 8.52 25.44
N ALA A 136 3.15 7.31 25.46
CA ALA A 136 3.07 6.46 26.67
C ALA A 136 4.34 5.59 26.86
N HIS A 137 5.40 5.82 26.08
CA HIS A 137 6.64 5.04 26.09
C HIS A 137 6.44 3.54 25.79
N ALA A 138 5.37 3.19 25.04
CA ALA A 138 5.19 1.84 24.52
C ALA A 138 6.32 1.49 23.53
N ASP A 139 6.62 0.20 23.40
CA ASP A 139 7.62 -0.26 22.45
C ASP A 139 7.23 0.08 21.00
N PRO A 140 8.22 0.25 20.09
CA PRO A 140 7.96 0.68 18.72
C PRO A 140 7.08 -0.29 17.90
N TYR A 141 7.10 -1.59 18.19
CA TYR A 141 6.29 -2.57 17.47
C TYR A 141 4.81 -2.46 17.83
N SER A 142 4.50 -2.27 19.12
CA SER A 142 3.14 -1.99 19.58
C SER A 142 2.60 -0.68 19.00
N ALA A 143 3.44 0.37 18.95
CA ALA A 143 3.06 1.64 18.35
C ALA A 143 2.82 1.52 16.85
N MET A 144 3.65 0.76 16.13
CA MET A 144 3.50 0.49 14.70
C MET A 144 2.26 -0.36 14.41
N ALA A 145 1.95 -1.36 15.23
CA ALA A 145 0.74 -2.16 15.09
C ALA A 145 -0.52 -1.29 15.19
N GLY A 146 -0.56 -0.36 16.15
CA GLY A 146 -1.64 0.62 16.27
C GLY A 146 -1.74 1.55 15.07
N ALA A 147 -0.61 2.03 14.56
CA ALA A 147 -0.57 2.85 13.33
C ALA A 147 -1.07 2.08 12.10
N ALA A 148 -0.66 0.83 11.94
CA ALA A 148 -1.13 -0.04 10.86
C ALA A 148 -2.63 -0.33 10.97
N ALA A 149 -3.16 -0.52 12.19
CA ALA A 149 -4.59 -0.65 12.43
C ALA A 149 -5.37 0.60 12.02
N ALA A 150 -4.87 1.78 12.33
CA ALA A 150 -5.46 3.04 11.87
C ALA A 150 -5.39 3.18 10.33
N LEU A 151 -4.28 2.75 9.71
CA LEU A 151 -4.10 2.79 8.26
C LEU A 151 -5.09 1.86 7.55
N PHE A 152 -5.44 0.75 8.14
CA PHE A 152 -6.41 -0.20 7.57
C PHE A 152 -7.83 0.37 7.46
N GLY A 153 -8.13 1.45 8.18
CA GLY A 153 -9.45 2.07 8.13
C GLY A 153 -9.85 2.56 6.73
N PRO A 154 -11.12 2.37 6.30
CA PRO A 154 -11.61 2.70 4.95
C PRO A 154 -11.58 4.21 4.65
N ARG A 155 -11.41 5.05 5.67
CA ARG A 155 -11.26 6.51 5.53
C ARG A 155 -9.82 6.98 5.54
N HIS A 156 -8.85 6.04 5.50
CA HIS A 156 -7.42 6.32 5.49
C HIS A 156 -6.73 5.53 4.37
N GLY A 157 -6.19 4.34 4.64
CA GLY A 157 -5.44 3.57 3.66
C GLY A 157 -6.28 2.79 2.63
N GLY A 158 -7.59 2.73 2.77
CA GLY A 158 -8.48 2.01 1.84
C GLY A 158 -8.92 2.80 0.59
N ALA A 159 -8.37 4.00 0.36
CA ALA A 159 -8.84 4.87 -0.73
C ALA A 159 -8.55 4.31 -2.13
N ASN A 160 -7.38 3.72 -2.35
CA ASN A 160 -7.00 3.13 -3.64
C ASN A 160 -7.83 1.89 -4.00
N GLU A 161 -8.21 1.06 -3.03
CA GLU A 161 -9.17 -0.03 -3.24
C GLU A 161 -10.55 0.50 -3.66
N ALA A 162 -11.00 1.57 -3.00
CA ALA A 162 -12.27 2.20 -3.33
C ALA A 162 -12.27 2.82 -4.75
N VAL A 163 -11.13 3.32 -5.23
CA VAL A 163 -10.96 3.77 -6.62
C VAL A 163 -11.18 2.62 -7.60
N ILE A 164 -10.55 1.48 -7.37
CA ILE A 164 -10.70 0.31 -8.26
C ILE A 164 -12.15 -0.15 -8.31
N LYS A 165 -12.84 -0.21 -7.17
CA LYS A 165 -14.27 -0.53 -7.12
C LYS A 165 -15.09 0.45 -7.95
N MET A 166 -14.84 1.75 -7.81
CA MET A 166 -15.50 2.80 -8.58
C MET A 166 -15.25 2.65 -10.09
N LEU A 167 -13.99 2.49 -10.51
CA LEU A 167 -13.66 2.35 -11.94
C LEU A 167 -14.26 1.07 -12.54
N THR A 168 -14.30 -0.01 -11.76
CA THR A 168 -14.94 -1.27 -12.18
C THR A 168 -16.47 -1.10 -12.31
N GLU A 169 -17.12 -0.34 -11.43
CA GLU A 169 -18.54 -0.02 -11.51
C GLU A 169 -18.86 0.81 -12.76
N ILE A 170 -18.03 1.78 -13.09
CA ILE A 170 -18.15 2.57 -14.32
C ILE A 170 -17.98 1.68 -15.57
N GLY A 171 -17.01 0.79 -15.54
CA GLY A 171 -16.76 -0.28 -16.49
C GLY A 171 -16.25 0.14 -17.87
N ASP A 172 -16.76 1.24 -18.46
CA ASP A 172 -16.40 1.73 -19.78
C ASP A 172 -16.32 3.25 -19.77
N ALA A 173 -15.35 3.83 -20.50
CA ALA A 173 -15.13 5.28 -20.58
C ALA A 173 -16.39 6.05 -21.04
N LYS A 174 -17.22 5.44 -21.90
CA LYS A 174 -18.48 6.03 -22.35
C LYS A 174 -19.50 6.25 -21.22
N ASN A 175 -19.39 5.54 -20.10
CA ASN A 175 -20.28 5.65 -18.96
C ASN A 175 -19.86 6.79 -18.00
N VAL A 176 -18.64 7.32 -18.15
CA VAL A 176 -18.08 8.37 -17.29
C VAL A 176 -18.99 9.60 -17.18
N PRO A 177 -19.53 10.18 -18.27
CA PRO A 177 -20.42 11.34 -18.15
C PRO A 177 -21.66 11.05 -17.28
N THR A 178 -22.27 9.89 -17.46
CA THR A 178 -23.45 9.49 -16.67
C THR A 178 -23.10 9.30 -15.20
N TYR A 179 -21.96 8.70 -14.89
CA TYR A 179 -21.47 8.53 -13.52
C TYR A 179 -21.17 9.89 -12.86
N VAL A 180 -20.55 10.80 -13.60
CA VAL A 180 -20.25 12.18 -13.15
C VAL A 180 -21.52 12.92 -12.74
N GLU A 181 -22.60 12.83 -13.54
CA GLU A 181 -23.87 13.47 -13.20
C GLU A 181 -24.47 12.90 -11.89
N ARG A 182 -24.33 11.61 -11.63
CA ARG A 182 -24.76 10.99 -10.38
C ARG A 182 -23.90 11.45 -9.18
N VAL A 183 -22.58 11.64 -9.40
CA VAL A 183 -21.69 12.25 -8.38
C VAL A 183 -22.12 13.66 -8.05
N LYS A 184 -22.45 14.49 -9.06
CA LYS A 184 -22.94 15.87 -8.86
C LYS A 184 -24.26 15.93 -8.08
N LYS A 185 -25.12 14.93 -8.24
CA LYS A 185 -26.37 14.78 -7.47
C LYS A 185 -26.14 14.27 -6.04
N GLY A 186 -24.90 13.90 -5.68
CA GLY A 186 -24.56 13.37 -4.36
C GLY A 186 -24.91 11.89 -4.14
N GLU A 187 -25.24 11.14 -5.21
CA GLU A 187 -25.52 9.71 -5.12
C GLU A 187 -24.28 8.90 -4.81
N PHE A 188 -23.13 9.34 -5.29
CA PHE A 188 -21.83 8.72 -5.07
C PHE A 188 -20.77 9.72 -4.67
N ARG A 189 -19.77 9.24 -3.93
CA ARG A 189 -18.55 9.98 -3.67
C ARG A 189 -17.51 9.64 -4.72
N LEU A 190 -16.90 10.67 -5.33
CA LEU A 190 -15.78 10.48 -6.23
C LEU A 190 -14.54 10.06 -5.45
N MET A 191 -14.06 8.84 -5.69
CA MET A 191 -12.91 8.27 -4.99
C MET A 191 -11.61 8.59 -5.72
N GLY A 192 -10.52 8.84 -4.97
CA GLY A 192 -9.22 9.21 -5.57
C GLY A 192 -9.13 10.65 -6.05
N PHE A 193 -10.08 11.51 -5.69
CA PHE A 193 -10.12 12.93 -6.05
C PHE A 193 -10.17 13.83 -4.82
N GLY A 194 -9.51 14.98 -4.95
CA GLY A 194 -9.40 15.95 -3.87
C GLY A 194 -8.35 15.55 -2.84
N HIS A 195 -7.93 16.54 -2.07
CA HIS A 195 -6.90 16.36 -1.08
C HIS A 195 -7.04 17.39 0.03
N ARG A 196 -6.77 16.99 1.28
CA ARG A 196 -6.91 17.90 2.41
C ARG A 196 -5.86 19.02 2.39
N VAL A 197 -4.63 18.71 1.99
CA VAL A 197 -3.48 19.63 1.96
C VAL A 197 -3.37 20.32 0.60
N TYR A 198 -3.27 19.55 -0.48
CA TYR A 198 -3.14 20.11 -1.83
C TYR A 198 -4.45 20.76 -2.28
N LYS A 199 -4.39 22.05 -2.60
CA LYS A 199 -5.53 22.85 -3.10
C LYS A 199 -5.58 22.90 -4.63
N ASN A 200 -4.56 22.34 -5.28
CA ASN A 200 -4.44 22.19 -6.72
C ASN A 200 -4.18 20.72 -7.05
N TYR A 201 -3.79 20.42 -8.27
CA TYR A 201 -3.43 19.07 -8.72
C TYR A 201 -2.32 18.47 -7.82
N ASP A 202 -2.51 17.26 -7.35
CA ASP A 202 -1.53 16.54 -6.52
C ASP A 202 -0.25 16.29 -7.37
N PRO A 203 0.91 16.84 -7.00
CA PRO A 203 2.14 16.68 -7.79
C PRO A 203 2.56 15.22 -7.95
N ARG A 204 2.16 14.36 -7.01
CA ARG A 204 2.44 12.92 -7.06
C ARG A 204 1.65 12.21 -8.16
N ALA A 205 0.44 12.68 -8.47
CA ALA A 205 -0.41 12.09 -9.49
C ALA A 205 0.22 12.10 -10.89
N LYS A 206 1.01 13.14 -11.23
CA LYS A 206 1.76 13.19 -12.49
C LYS A 206 2.84 12.13 -12.58
N ILE A 207 3.56 11.91 -11.48
CA ILE A 207 4.61 10.90 -11.39
C ILE A 207 4.00 9.50 -11.51
N ILE A 208 2.93 9.24 -10.77
CA ILE A 208 2.23 7.95 -10.77
C ILE A 208 1.63 7.65 -12.14
N LYS A 209 1.05 8.64 -12.82
CA LYS A 209 0.51 8.45 -14.18
C LYS A 209 1.59 7.98 -15.16
N LYS A 210 2.80 8.57 -15.09
CA LYS A 210 3.94 8.11 -15.90
C LYS A 210 4.32 6.67 -15.57
N ILE A 211 4.44 6.33 -14.30
CA ILE A 211 4.75 4.98 -13.83
C ILE A 211 3.69 3.97 -14.30
N ALA A 212 2.41 4.35 -14.34
CA ALA A 212 1.36 3.49 -14.87
C ALA A 212 1.63 3.06 -16.31
N TYR A 213 2.00 3.99 -17.18
CA TYR A 213 2.35 3.66 -18.57
C TYR A 213 3.60 2.77 -18.68
N ASP A 214 4.62 3.00 -17.86
CA ASP A 214 5.83 2.15 -17.83
C ASP A 214 5.46 0.71 -17.44
N VAL A 215 4.60 0.54 -16.43
CA VAL A 215 4.10 -0.78 -16.00
C VAL A 215 3.26 -1.44 -17.08
N PHE A 216 2.35 -0.71 -17.74
CA PHE A 216 1.51 -1.28 -18.81
C PHE A 216 2.33 -1.71 -20.04
N GLY A 217 3.47 -1.05 -20.29
CA GLY A 217 4.43 -1.50 -21.32
C GLY A 217 4.97 -2.91 -21.09
N VAL A 218 4.95 -3.38 -19.85
CA VAL A 218 5.45 -4.71 -19.44
C VAL A 218 4.32 -5.72 -19.19
N THR A 219 3.23 -5.25 -18.56
CA THR A 219 2.12 -6.14 -18.13
C THR A 219 0.99 -6.24 -19.14
N GLY A 220 0.98 -5.40 -20.16
CA GLY A 220 -0.17 -5.15 -21.01
C GLY A 220 -1.09 -4.05 -20.42
N SER A 221 -1.93 -3.45 -21.28
CA SER A 221 -2.84 -2.40 -20.83
C SER A 221 -3.91 -2.96 -19.88
N ASN A 222 -4.23 -2.18 -18.85
CA ASN A 222 -5.36 -2.45 -17.97
C ASN A 222 -6.59 -1.73 -18.53
N PRO A 223 -7.73 -2.41 -18.78
CA PRO A 223 -8.93 -1.78 -19.32
C PRO A 223 -9.44 -0.59 -18.50
N LEU A 224 -9.17 -0.56 -17.21
CA LEU A 224 -9.58 0.54 -16.32
C LEU A 224 -8.79 1.84 -16.57
N ILE A 225 -7.67 1.80 -17.31
CA ILE A 225 -6.91 3.03 -17.59
C ILE A 225 -7.69 3.99 -18.47
N ASP A 226 -8.44 3.49 -19.46
CA ASP A 226 -9.23 4.34 -20.36
C ASP A 226 -10.37 5.02 -19.58
N VAL A 227 -11.00 4.30 -18.66
CA VAL A 227 -12.00 4.85 -17.74
C VAL A 227 -11.39 5.91 -16.84
N ALA A 228 -10.18 5.65 -16.29
CA ALA A 228 -9.49 6.60 -15.43
C ALA A 228 -9.08 7.87 -16.17
N VAL A 229 -8.54 7.75 -17.38
CA VAL A 229 -8.16 8.91 -18.20
C VAL A 229 -9.39 9.75 -18.54
N ALA A 230 -10.50 9.13 -18.98
CA ALA A 230 -11.74 9.83 -19.25
C ALA A 230 -12.29 10.55 -18.00
N MET A 231 -12.22 9.90 -16.83
CA MET A 231 -12.66 10.51 -15.57
C MET A 231 -11.77 11.69 -15.17
N GLU A 232 -10.45 11.58 -15.35
CA GLU A 232 -9.52 12.69 -15.09
C GLU A 232 -9.81 13.88 -16.01
N GLU A 233 -10.01 13.64 -17.32
CA GLU A 233 -10.34 14.71 -18.29
C GLU A 233 -11.61 15.47 -17.90
N VAL A 234 -12.66 14.74 -17.51
CA VAL A 234 -13.89 15.39 -17.05
C VAL A 234 -13.62 16.20 -15.79
N ALA A 235 -12.94 15.65 -14.80
CA ALA A 235 -12.69 16.33 -13.52
C ALA A 235 -11.79 17.58 -13.69
N LEU A 236 -10.90 17.61 -14.66
CA LEU A 236 -10.02 18.76 -14.93
C LEU A 236 -10.74 19.91 -15.67
N ASN A 237 -11.82 19.61 -16.41
CA ASN A 237 -12.51 20.57 -17.28
C ASN A 237 -13.90 20.96 -16.78
N ASP A 238 -14.52 20.21 -15.88
CA ASP A 238 -15.86 20.46 -15.39
C ASP A 238 -15.85 21.44 -14.20
N GLU A 239 -16.62 22.52 -14.30
CA GLU A 239 -16.69 23.59 -13.29
C GLU A 239 -17.02 23.08 -11.88
N TYR A 240 -17.86 22.04 -11.77
CA TYR A 240 -18.22 21.46 -10.47
C TYR A 240 -17.00 20.92 -9.71
N PHE A 241 -16.10 20.23 -10.41
CA PHE A 241 -14.89 19.65 -9.82
C PHE A 241 -13.80 20.71 -9.63
N VAL A 242 -13.60 21.60 -10.61
CA VAL A 242 -12.62 22.68 -10.54
C VAL A 242 -12.93 23.63 -9.38
N ALA A 243 -14.19 24.08 -9.24
CA ALA A 243 -14.61 24.94 -8.13
C ALA A 243 -14.42 24.31 -6.75
N ARG A 244 -14.54 22.98 -6.65
CA ARG A 244 -14.36 22.20 -5.42
C ARG A 244 -12.94 21.67 -5.24
N LYS A 245 -12.03 21.93 -6.18
CA LYS A 245 -10.63 21.46 -6.18
C LYS A 245 -10.52 19.94 -6.09
N LEU A 246 -11.40 19.24 -6.78
CA LEU A 246 -11.44 17.79 -6.84
C LEU A 246 -10.56 17.27 -7.97
N TYR A 247 -9.26 17.40 -7.81
CA TYR A 247 -8.26 16.89 -8.74
C TYR A 247 -7.83 15.47 -8.36
N PRO A 248 -7.35 14.64 -9.33
CA PRO A 248 -6.79 13.33 -9.03
C PRO A 248 -5.67 13.41 -7.98
N ASN A 249 -5.68 12.49 -7.03
CA ASN A 249 -4.66 12.36 -6.00
C ASN A 249 -3.82 11.08 -6.21
N VAL A 250 -2.91 10.79 -5.27
CA VAL A 250 -2.00 9.64 -5.35
C VAL A 250 -2.74 8.30 -5.46
N ASP A 251 -3.90 8.17 -4.83
CA ASP A 251 -4.66 6.91 -4.79
C ASP A 251 -5.35 6.60 -6.11
N PHE A 252 -5.55 7.60 -6.98
CA PHE A 252 -6.31 7.44 -8.21
C PHE A 252 -5.66 6.47 -9.19
N TYR A 253 -4.35 6.57 -9.41
CA TYR A 253 -3.60 5.69 -10.31
C TYR A 253 -2.91 4.52 -9.60
N SER A 254 -2.60 4.62 -8.30
CA SER A 254 -1.85 3.57 -7.60
C SER A 254 -2.58 2.23 -7.61
N GLY A 255 -3.89 2.21 -7.40
CA GLY A 255 -4.69 0.99 -7.45
C GLY A 255 -4.66 0.29 -8.81
N ILE A 256 -4.70 1.06 -9.91
CA ILE A 256 -4.63 0.51 -11.27
C ILE A 256 -3.25 -0.13 -11.53
N ILE A 257 -2.19 0.50 -11.05
CA ILE A 257 -0.82 -0.04 -11.15
C ILE A 257 -0.73 -1.35 -10.37
N TYR A 258 -1.19 -1.37 -9.12
CA TYR A 258 -1.18 -2.59 -8.31
C TYR A 258 -1.95 -3.73 -8.97
N GLN A 259 -3.12 -3.42 -9.55
CA GLN A 259 -3.90 -4.41 -10.29
C GLN A 259 -3.17 -4.92 -11.54
N ALA A 260 -2.52 -4.04 -12.31
CA ALA A 260 -1.70 -4.43 -13.46
C ALA A 260 -0.51 -5.32 -13.06
N MET A 261 0.07 -5.06 -11.87
CA MET A 261 1.08 -5.91 -11.25
C MET A 261 0.52 -7.19 -10.62
N ARG A 262 -0.78 -7.47 -10.78
CA ARG A 262 -1.51 -8.64 -10.28
C ARG A 262 -1.63 -8.73 -8.76
N PHE A 263 -1.50 -7.61 -8.05
CA PHE A 263 -1.86 -7.60 -6.63
C PHE A 263 -3.39 -7.67 -6.46
N PRO A 264 -3.89 -8.54 -5.60
CA PRO A 264 -5.30 -8.53 -5.25
C PRO A 264 -5.63 -7.27 -4.41
N PRO A 265 -6.86 -6.73 -4.50
CA PRO A 265 -7.24 -5.50 -3.79
C PRO A 265 -7.00 -5.52 -2.28
N ASP A 266 -7.13 -6.68 -1.62
CA ASP A 266 -6.88 -6.84 -0.20
C ASP A 266 -5.40 -6.66 0.21
N MET A 267 -4.47 -6.66 -0.76
CA MET A 267 -3.06 -6.31 -0.56
C MET A 267 -2.76 -4.81 -0.67
N PHE A 268 -3.67 -3.98 -1.17
CA PHE A 268 -3.35 -2.57 -1.47
C PHE A 268 -2.97 -1.77 -0.23
N THR A 269 -3.69 -1.94 0.89
CA THR A 269 -3.32 -1.29 2.15
C THR A 269 -2.03 -1.86 2.75
N VAL A 270 -1.71 -3.14 2.50
CA VAL A 270 -0.42 -3.72 2.88
C VAL A 270 0.73 -3.04 2.13
N LEU A 271 0.59 -2.85 0.81
CA LEU A 271 1.57 -2.12 -0.01
C LEU A 271 1.72 -0.67 0.47
N PHE A 272 0.61 -0.02 0.82
CA PHE A 272 0.64 1.30 1.41
C PHE A 272 1.41 1.31 2.74
N THR A 273 1.24 0.30 3.58
CA THR A 273 1.97 0.17 4.85
C THR A 273 3.48 0.04 4.65
N LEU A 274 3.93 -0.64 3.58
CA LEU A 274 5.36 -0.77 3.26
C LEU A 274 6.02 0.58 2.95
N GLY A 275 5.30 1.50 2.32
CA GLY A 275 5.77 2.85 2.04
C GLY A 275 5.68 3.78 3.25
N ARG A 276 4.53 3.75 3.97
CA ARG A 276 4.20 4.66 5.07
C ARG A 276 4.94 4.30 6.36
#